data_48e74f01f825821c5b48829033ac07b7
#
_entry.id   48e74f01f825821c5b48829033ac07b7
#
_cell.length_a   1.000
_cell.length_b   1.000
_cell.length_c   1.000
_cell.angle_alpha   90.00
_cell.angle_beta   90.00
_cell.angle_gamma   90.00
#
_symmetry.space_group_name_H-M   'P 1'
#
loop_
_entity.id
_entity.type
_entity.pdbx_description
1 polymer ?
#
loop_
_entity_poly.entity_id
_entity_poly.type
_entity_poly.pdbx_seq_one_letter_code
_entity_poly.pdbx_strand_id
1 'polypeptide(L)'
;NTGKVNPEHKNVVTYQKDVEQILTDTESSYMVIPQGDMLLVSIPKNENMQQIKSGKVILLPKKTGTDNQLALKVKSVTDAGNGMLQIIGETPDISEVYQKVDIQKEKQADMSMFVPNEDVVASVSNLNSGLKGASIQATVSAENGKIVELKEQKLGTVGTFSGSVELSAPKVTAIVDADFSKRLHPVYREVSVSLNEDITAKAELKFSSKGVGSEKIYVGHVSTYLGDGLYADVVCYLNVSADGKATIQYKLANTLTASYINGDFRINEDSNGSWEGTKAEVNGQLLGEPQLNLRFFGYWFDEKLYGSIDIVGVQADIGPKLKATATVHDTEPKLCTNLDLYGYASIGVNTDFGIGKWLKNHTRITLTKVILDNNTANPLRGKWHYEDGKRTEGDKCTYQNKKDKENSILRKIIG
;
A
#
# COMPACT_ATOMS: atom_id res chain seq x y z
N ASN A 1 -34.03 -9.20 -1.46
CA ASN A 1 -32.77 -8.52 -1.81
C ASN A 1 -32.92 -7.88 -3.17
N THR A 2 -33.52 -6.71 -3.22
CA THR A 2 -33.56 -5.85 -4.40
C THR A 2 -32.22 -5.14 -4.44
N GLY A 3 -31.29 -5.64 -5.28
CA GLY A 3 -30.08 -4.92 -5.61
C GLY A 3 -30.47 -3.56 -6.20
N LYS A 4 -30.21 -2.50 -5.45
CA LYS A 4 -30.25 -1.16 -6.01
C LYS A 4 -29.13 -1.11 -7.05
N VAL A 5 -29.51 -1.02 -8.31
CA VAL A 5 -28.58 -0.74 -9.40
C VAL A 5 -27.92 0.59 -9.03
N ASN A 6 -26.60 0.58 -8.86
CA ASN A 6 -25.83 1.80 -8.66
C ASN A 6 -26.11 2.72 -9.85
N PRO A 7 -26.44 3.99 -9.65
CA PRO A 7 -26.60 4.91 -10.75
C PRO A 7 -25.28 4.97 -11.53
N GLU A 8 -25.36 4.94 -12.84
CA GLU A 8 -24.21 5.05 -13.72
C GLU A 8 -23.49 6.37 -13.45
N HIS A 9 -22.21 6.30 -13.07
CA HIS A 9 -21.39 7.48 -12.78
C HIS A 9 -21.12 8.26 -14.06
N LYS A 10 -21.28 9.58 -14.00
CA LYS A 10 -21.21 10.45 -15.17
C LYS A 10 -19.80 10.84 -15.58
N ASN A 11 -18.81 10.57 -14.72
CA ASN A 11 -17.41 10.99 -14.90
C ASN A 11 -17.28 12.52 -15.12
N VAL A 12 -17.93 13.29 -14.26
CA VAL A 12 -17.96 14.75 -14.32
C VAL A 12 -17.49 15.35 -13.01
N VAL A 13 -16.63 16.34 -13.11
CA VAL A 13 -16.25 17.22 -11.98
C VAL A 13 -16.75 18.63 -12.24
N THR A 14 -17.18 19.31 -11.18
CA THR A 14 -17.53 20.72 -11.22
C THR A 14 -16.69 21.44 -10.17
N TYR A 15 -15.91 22.41 -10.59
CA TYR A 15 -15.11 23.25 -9.70
C TYR A 15 -15.96 24.32 -9.02
N GLN A 16 -15.50 24.82 -7.89
CA GLN A 16 -16.07 26.01 -7.28
C GLN A 16 -15.90 27.22 -8.22
N LYS A 17 -16.85 28.14 -8.17
CA LYS A 17 -16.89 29.31 -9.08
C LYS A 17 -15.72 30.27 -8.91
N ASP A 18 -15.08 30.24 -7.75
CA ASP A 18 -13.94 31.09 -7.37
C ASP A 18 -12.57 30.43 -7.58
N VAL A 19 -12.53 29.22 -8.16
CA VAL A 19 -11.31 28.52 -8.56
C VAL A 19 -10.83 29.04 -9.91
N GLU A 20 -9.58 29.47 -9.96
CA GLU A 20 -8.94 29.93 -11.20
C GLU A 20 -8.06 28.82 -11.81
N GLN A 21 -8.41 28.39 -13.01
CA GLN A 21 -7.59 27.43 -13.75
C GLN A 21 -6.51 28.17 -14.53
N ILE A 22 -5.27 27.89 -14.22
CA ILE A 22 -4.13 28.48 -14.90
C ILE A 22 -3.84 27.64 -16.14
N LEU A 23 -4.29 28.12 -17.28
CA LEU A 23 -4.02 27.51 -18.58
C LEU A 23 -2.74 28.09 -19.13
N THR A 24 -1.81 27.25 -19.56
CA THR A 24 -0.60 27.66 -20.28
C THR A 24 -0.59 26.96 -21.63
N ASP A 25 -0.30 27.70 -22.69
CA ASP A 25 -0.21 27.17 -24.06
C ASP A 25 1.03 26.28 -24.25
N THR A 26 1.97 26.36 -23.34
CA THR A 26 3.14 25.51 -23.27
C THR A 26 3.02 24.60 -22.07
N GLU A 27 3.26 23.32 -22.27
CA GLU A 27 3.44 22.34 -21.21
C GLU A 27 4.32 22.96 -20.12
N SER A 28 3.75 23.14 -18.95
CA SER A 28 4.29 24.09 -17.99
C SER A 28 5.50 23.56 -17.27
N SER A 29 6.60 24.19 -17.52
CA SER A 29 7.80 24.06 -16.71
C SER A 29 7.69 24.97 -15.48
N TYR A 30 6.98 24.58 -14.45
CA TYR A 30 7.06 25.27 -13.16
C TYR A 30 7.89 24.45 -12.17
N MET A 31 8.55 25.16 -11.24
CA MET A 31 9.26 24.50 -10.14
C MET A 31 8.45 24.59 -8.87
N VAL A 32 8.50 23.52 -8.08
CA VAL A 32 7.84 23.45 -6.77
C VAL A 32 8.90 23.18 -5.72
N ILE A 33 8.91 23.98 -4.68
CA ILE A 33 9.83 23.83 -3.54
C ILE A 33 8.99 23.80 -2.27
N PRO A 34 8.99 22.69 -1.53
CA PRO A 34 8.32 22.63 -0.24
C PRO A 34 8.97 23.54 0.79
N GLN A 35 8.15 24.26 1.55
CA GLN A 35 8.57 25.17 2.63
C GLN A 35 7.70 24.92 3.87
N GLY A 36 8.01 23.86 4.62
CA GLY A 36 7.14 23.39 5.70
C GLY A 36 5.79 22.93 5.16
N ASP A 37 4.69 23.51 5.66
CA ASP A 37 3.33 23.22 5.21
C ASP A 37 2.92 24.03 3.97
N MET A 38 3.79 24.87 3.45
CA MET A 38 3.56 25.68 2.26
C MET A 38 4.36 25.17 1.07
N LEU A 39 3.93 25.59 -0.11
CA LEU A 39 4.64 25.36 -1.37
C LEU A 39 5.03 26.70 -1.99
N LEU A 40 6.30 26.83 -2.35
CA LEU A 40 6.76 27.89 -3.24
C LEU A 40 6.72 27.35 -4.68
N VAL A 41 5.92 27.98 -5.51
CA VAL A 41 5.83 27.65 -6.95
C VAL A 41 6.42 28.80 -7.74
N SER A 42 7.40 28.49 -8.59
CA SER A 42 7.99 29.40 -9.55
C SER A 42 7.49 29.07 -10.93
N ILE A 43 6.74 29.97 -11.57
CA ILE A 43 6.07 29.73 -12.85
C ILE A 43 6.37 30.86 -13.84
N PRO A 44 6.61 30.57 -15.14
CA PRO A 44 6.74 31.60 -16.17
C PRO A 44 5.50 32.48 -16.23
N LYS A 45 5.73 33.81 -16.25
CA LYS A 45 4.66 34.80 -16.30
C LYS A 45 4.01 34.84 -17.68
N ASN A 46 2.69 34.82 -17.73
CA ASN A 46 1.91 35.04 -18.95
C ASN A 46 0.71 35.94 -18.67
N GLU A 47 -0.02 36.33 -19.72
CA GLU A 47 -1.13 37.28 -19.61
C GLU A 47 -2.29 36.74 -18.76
N ASN A 48 -2.47 35.42 -18.66
CA ASN A 48 -3.55 34.79 -17.90
C ASN A 48 -3.27 34.78 -16.38
N MET A 49 -2.09 35.19 -15.94
CA MET A 49 -1.70 35.15 -14.52
C MET A 49 -2.05 36.43 -13.72
N GLN A 50 -2.65 37.43 -14.35
CA GLN A 50 -3.12 38.65 -13.66
C GLN A 50 -4.23 38.34 -12.64
N GLN A 51 -4.86 37.20 -12.74
CA GLN A 51 -5.95 36.75 -11.86
C GLN A 51 -5.44 36.12 -10.58
N ILE A 52 -4.14 35.75 -10.51
CA ILE A 52 -3.56 35.12 -9.34
C ILE A 52 -3.42 36.16 -8.22
N LYS A 53 -4.23 36.00 -7.17
CA LYS A 53 -4.26 36.91 -6.02
C LYS A 53 -4.32 36.13 -4.73
N SER A 54 -3.81 36.75 -3.66
CA SER A 54 -3.94 36.18 -2.31
C SER A 54 -5.39 35.86 -1.96
N GLY A 55 -5.60 34.71 -1.34
CA GLY A 55 -6.92 34.17 -0.95
C GLY A 55 -7.64 33.38 -2.03
N LYS A 56 -7.18 33.40 -3.28
CA LYS A 56 -7.75 32.61 -4.37
C LYS A 56 -7.22 31.19 -4.37
N VAL A 57 -8.06 30.25 -4.80
CA VAL A 57 -7.62 28.88 -5.14
C VAL A 57 -7.31 28.84 -6.62
N ILE A 58 -6.11 28.36 -6.95
CA ILE A 58 -5.67 28.17 -8.33
C ILE A 58 -5.39 26.69 -8.61
N LEU A 59 -5.70 26.27 -9.82
CA LEU A 59 -5.29 24.96 -10.36
C LEU A 59 -4.15 25.19 -11.34
N LEU A 60 -2.99 24.63 -11.02
CA LEU A 60 -1.86 24.64 -11.95
C LEU A 60 -2.05 23.55 -13.01
N PRO A 61 -1.54 23.74 -14.21
CA PRO A 61 -1.60 22.72 -15.25
C PRO A 61 -0.75 21.50 -14.89
N LYS A 62 -0.97 20.39 -15.57
CA LYS A 62 -0.08 19.21 -15.46
C LYS A 62 1.34 19.63 -15.80
N LYS A 63 2.30 19.18 -14.98
CA LYS A 63 3.71 19.43 -15.24
C LYS A 63 4.22 18.53 -16.36
N THR A 64 4.94 19.11 -17.32
CA THR A 64 5.54 18.39 -18.43
C THR A 64 6.40 17.20 -17.96
N GLY A 65 6.24 16.08 -18.62
CA GLY A 65 7.00 14.85 -18.32
C GLY A 65 6.61 14.15 -17.03
N THR A 66 5.58 14.66 -16.33
CA THR A 66 4.99 14.04 -15.14
C THR A 66 3.49 14.15 -15.20
N ASP A 67 2.79 13.25 -14.49
CA ASP A 67 1.34 13.38 -14.31
C ASP A 67 0.97 14.31 -13.13
N ASN A 68 1.96 14.96 -12.51
CA ASN A 68 1.77 15.81 -11.34
C ASN A 68 0.96 17.07 -11.66
N GLN A 69 -0.05 17.34 -10.85
CA GLN A 69 -0.88 18.53 -10.90
C GLN A 69 -1.07 19.08 -9.48
N LEU A 70 -1.16 20.41 -9.33
CA LEU A 70 -1.31 21.07 -8.04
C LEU A 70 -2.54 21.96 -8.00
N ALA A 71 -3.19 21.97 -6.84
CA ALA A 71 -4.11 23.02 -6.41
C ALA A 71 -3.46 23.79 -5.26
N LEU A 72 -3.54 25.11 -5.28
CA LEU A 72 -2.98 25.98 -4.26
C LEU A 72 -3.97 27.04 -3.82
N LYS A 73 -4.08 27.25 -2.52
CA LYS A 73 -4.68 28.44 -1.94
C LYS A 73 -3.60 29.50 -1.76
N VAL A 74 -3.62 30.49 -2.61
CA VAL A 74 -2.58 31.50 -2.72
C VAL A 74 -2.49 32.33 -1.44
N LYS A 75 -1.31 32.44 -0.86
CA LYS A 75 -0.98 33.33 0.26
C LYS A 75 -0.32 34.62 -0.22
N SER A 76 0.63 34.52 -1.12
CA SER A 76 1.29 35.66 -1.72
C SER A 76 1.73 35.37 -3.14
N VAL A 77 1.85 36.45 -3.92
CA VAL A 77 2.37 36.43 -5.30
C VAL A 77 3.40 37.54 -5.40
N THR A 78 4.56 37.20 -5.93
CA THR A 78 5.67 38.15 -6.13
C THR A 78 6.20 38.02 -7.54
N ASP A 79 6.39 39.14 -8.21
CA ASP A 79 7.12 39.18 -9.48
C ASP A 79 8.62 39.01 -9.16
N ALA A 80 9.20 37.90 -9.54
CA ALA A 80 10.59 37.57 -9.26
C ALA A 80 11.57 38.30 -10.26
N GLY A 81 11.03 39.03 -11.21
CA GLY A 81 11.79 39.49 -12.37
C GLY A 81 12.04 38.33 -13.37
N ASN A 82 12.79 38.59 -14.40
CA ASN A 82 13.16 37.60 -15.45
C ASN A 82 11.96 36.85 -16.06
N GLY A 83 10.78 37.41 -16.04
CA GLY A 83 9.56 36.79 -16.56
C GLY A 83 8.99 35.66 -15.71
N MET A 84 9.35 35.55 -14.44
CA MET A 84 8.87 34.55 -13.49
C MET A 84 7.99 35.16 -12.42
N LEU A 85 6.94 34.45 -12.01
CA LEU A 85 6.17 34.67 -10.82
C LEU A 85 6.53 33.66 -9.73
N GLN A 86 6.64 34.11 -8.51
CA GLN A 86 6.75 33.30 -7.32
C GLN A 86 5.41 33.32 -6.56
N ILE A 87 4.83 32.16 -6.36
CA ILE A 87 3.56 31.99 -5.67
C ILE A 87 3.83 31.15 -4.43
N ILE A 88 3.51 31.70 -3.27
CA ILE A 88 3.49 30.93 -2.02
C ILE A 88 2.04 30.58 -1.72
N GLY A 89 1.77 29.30 -1.48
CA GLY A 89 0.43 28.82 -1.19
C GLY A 89 0.42 27.60 -0.27
N GLU A 90 -0.74 27.31 0.25
CA GLU A 90 -1.04 26.12 1.03
C GLU A 90 -1.96 25.18 0.23
N THR A 91 -2.06 23.93 0.67
CA THR A 91 -3.04 22.97 0.13
C THR A 91 -4.45 23.44 0.49
N PRO A 92 -5.36 23.64 -0.49
CA PRO A 92 -6.75 23.98 -0.20
C PRO A 92 -7.52 22.78 0.38
N ASP A 93 -8.64 23.04 1.07
CA ASP A 93 -9.61 22.00 1.36
C ASP A 93 -10.30 21.53 0.08
N ILE A 94 -10.74 20.26 0.03
CA ILE A 94 -11.43 19.71 -1.14
C ILE A 94 -12.68 20.50 -1.51
N SER A 95 -13.40 21.02 -0.52
CA SER A 95 -14.60 21.84 -0.70
C SER A 95 -14.31 23.24 -1.22
N GLU A 96 -13.06 23.69 -1.17
CA GLU A 96 -12.63 24.95 -1.78
C GLU A 96 -12.33 24.77 -3.28
N VAL A 97 -12.04 23.54 -3.71
CA VAL A 97 -11.72 23.21 -5.11
C VAL A 97 -12.94 22.76 -5.88
N TYR A 98 -13.64 21.76 -5.37
CA TYR A 98 -14.75 21.12 -6.08
C TYR A 98 -16.11 21.52 -5.50
N GLN A 99 -17.07 21.75 -6.38
CA GLN A 99 -18.47 21.84 -6.04
C GLN A 99 -19.13 20.46 -6.08
N LYS A 100 -18.77 19.65 -7.07
CA LYS A 100 -19.26 18.28 -7.23
C LYS A 100 -18.20 17.40 -7.88
N VAL A 101 -18.12 16.16 -7.42
CA VAL A 101 -17.31 15.10 -8.00
C VAL A 101 -18.21 13.89 -8.22
N ASP A 102 -18.19 13.32 -9.42
CA ASP A 102 -18.90 12.11 -9.79
C ASP A 102 -18.03 11.33 -10.79
N ILE A 103 -17.13 10.52 -10.26
CA ILE A 103 -16.05 9.85 -11.02
C ILE A 103 -16.10 8.36 -10.74
N GLN A 104 -16.00 7.57 -11.81
CA GLN A 104 -15.65 6.15 -11.76
C GLN A 104 -14.52 5.89 -12.76
N LYS A 105 -13.37 5.48 -12.29
CA LYS A 105 -12.19 5.21 -13.10
C LYS A 105 -11.58 3.87 -12.74
N GLU A 106 -11.09 3.19 -13.76
CA GLU A 106 -10.31 1.99 -13.63
C GLU A 106 -9.06 2.13 -14.49
N LYS A 107 -7.89 1.84 -13.92
CA LYS A 107 -6.63 1.92 -14.65
C LYS A 107 -5.59 0.97 -14.06
N GLN A 108 -4.79 0.39 -14.93
CA GLN A 108 -3.59 -0.33 -14.54
C GLN A 108 -2.44 0.66 -14.36
N ALA A 109 -1.67 0.50 -13.29
CA ALA A 109 -0.52 1.36 -13.04
C ALA A 109 0.57 1.11 -14.08
N ASP A 110 1.21 2.17 -14.50
CA ASP A 110 2.41 2.09 -15.34
C ASP A 110 3.64 1.89 -14.45
N MET A 111 4.13 0.66 -14.39
CA MET A 111 5.29 0.32 -13.56
C MET A 111 6.61 0.91 -14.09
N SER A 112 6.62 1.54 -15.25
CA SER A 112 7.78 2.36 -15.66
C SER A 112 7.93 3.61 -14.78
N MET A 113 6.83 4.03 -14.15
CA MET A 113 6.77 5.16 -13.22
C MET A 113 7.01 4.76 -11.76
N PHE A 114 7.35 3.49 -11.48
CA PHE A 114 7.69 3.06 -10.13
C PHE A 114 8.95 3.77 -9.64
N VAL A 115 8.82 4.43 -8.50
CA VAL A 115 9.91 5.16 -7.82
C VAL A 115 10.39 4.31 -6.64
N PRO A 116 11.58 3.68 -6.74
CA PRO A 116 12.15 2.90 -5.65
C PRO A 116 12.69 3.82 -4.54
N ASN A 117 12.72 3.31 -3.32
CA ASN A 117 13.50 3.92 -2.25
C ASN A 117 15.00 3.60 -2.46
N GLU A 118 15.78 4.59 -2.88
CA GLU A 118 17.20 4.41 -3.20
C GLU A 118 18.08 4.00 -2.01
N ASP A 119 17.65 4.28 -0.79
CA ASP A 119 18.39 3.86 0.42
C ASP A 119 18.26 2.36 0.68
N VAL A 120 17.14 1.77 0.30
CA VAL A 120 16.77 0.38 0.58
C VAL A 120 16.97 -0.53 -0.65
N VAL A 121 16.70 -0.01 -1.83
CA VAL A 121 16.70 -0.78 -3.07
C VAL A 121 18.08 -0.84 -3.69
N ALA A 122 18.56 -2.05 -4.00
CA ALA A 122 19.82 -2.28 -4.68
C ALA A 122 19.67 -2.19 -6.20
N SER A 123 18.60 -2.77 -6.73
CA SER A 123 18.31 -2.73 -8.17
C SER A 123 16.83 -2.95 -8.45
N VAL A 124 16.39 -2.46 -9.59
CA VAL A 124 15.04 -2.68 -10.12
C VAL A 124 15.15 -3.21 -11.54
N SER A 125 14.50 -4.32 -11.83
CA SER A 125 14.40 -4.91 -13.16
C SER A 125 12.95 -5.19 -13.55
N ASN A 126 12.71 -5.36 -14.85
CA ASN A 126 11.37 -5.69 -15.33
C ASN A 126 11.05 -7.16 -15.03
N LEU A 127 9.82 -7.40 -14.57
CA LEU A 127 9.29 -8.75 -14.43
C LEU A 127 9.03 -9.29 -15.84
N ASN A 128 9.94 -10.15 -16.32
CA ASN A 128 9.71 -10.85 -17.58
C ASN A 128 8.62 -11.89 -17.35
N SER A 129 7.47 -11.73 -18.00
CA SER A 129 6.49 -12.79 -18.13
C SER A 129 7.15 -13.97 -18.87
N GLY A 130 7.65 -14.93 -18.10
CA GLY A 130 8.37 -16.08 -18.61
C GLY A 130 7.48 -17.04 -19.40
N LEU A 131 7.16 -16.70 -20.63
CA LEU A 131 6.78 -17.66 -21.67
C LEU A 131 8.07 -18.14 -22.34
N LYS A 132 8.70 -19.15 -21.74
CA LYS A 132 9.62 -20.01 -22.49
C LYS A 132 8.80 -20.74 -23.57
N GLY A 133 8.96 -20.31 -24.81
CA GLY A 133 8.57 -21.09 -25.98
C GLY A 133 7.35 -20.60 -26.75
N ALA A 134 7.37 -19.38 -27.27
CA ALA A 134 6.69 -19.00 -28.51
C ALA A 134 7.34 -17.74 -29.09
N SER A 135 7.85 -17.83 -30.29
CA SER A 135 8.32 -16.71 -31.08
C SER A 135 7.13 -15.84 -31.51
N ILE A 136 6.72 -14.93 -30.66
CA ILE A 136 5.85 -13.83 -31.03
C ILE A 136 6.59 -12.58 -30.57
N GLN A 137 6.83 -11.65 -31.51
CA GLN A 137 7.22 -10.29 -31.21
C GLN A 137 6.13 -9.66 -30.34
N ALA A 138 6.18 -9.94 -29.05
CA ALA A 138 5.40 -9.20 -28.08
C ALA A 138 6.06 -7.83 -27.98
N THR A 139 5.39 -6.81 -28.45
CA THR A 139 5.58 -5.43 -28.01
C THR A 139 5.67 -5.48 -26.49
N VAL A 140 6.83 -5.15 -25.94
CA VAL A 140 7.05 -5.06 -24.48
C VAL A 140 6.13 -3.95 -24.00
N SER A 141 4.94 -4.32 -23.55
CA SER A 141 4.02 -3.37 -22.95
C SER A 141 4.61 -2.94 -21.61
N ALA A 142 4.53 -1.65 -21.30
CA ALA A 142 4.93 -1.03 -20.04
C ALA A 142 4.15 -1.59 -18.82
N GLU A 143 3.27 -2.54 -19.04
CA GLU A 143 2.39 -3.21 -18.08
C GLU A 143 3.07 -4.31 -17.27
N ASN A 144 4.31 -4.65 -17.56
CA ASN A 144 5.02 -5.70 -16.85
C ASN A 144 5.49 -5.18 -15.49
N GLY A 145 5.24 -5.95 -14.43
CA GLY A 145 5.65 -5.64 -13.07
C GLY A 145 7.16 -5.45 -12.89
N LYS A 146 7.60 -5.27 -11.67
CA LYS A 146 9.00 -5.04 -11.30
C LYS A 146 9.51 -6.12 -10.36
N ILE A 147 10.79 -6.47 -10.50
CA ILE A 147 11.58 -7.19 -9.51
C ILE A 147 12.43 -6.16 -8.80
N VAL A 148 12.25 -6.04 -7.50
CA VAL A 148 12.97 -5.10 -6.64
C VAL A 148 13.90 -5.91 -5.73
N GLU A 149 15.20 -5.77 -5.92
CA GLU A 149 16.23 -6.36 -5.06
C GLU A 149 16.55 -5.39 -3.93
N LEU A 150 16.52 -5.86 -2.70
CA LEU A 150 16.78 -5.05 -1.52
C LEU A 150 18.25 -5.17 -1.10
N LYS A 151 18.86 -4.03 -0.75
CA LYS A 151 20.14 -3.99 -0.05
C LYS A 151 20.01 -4.71 1.30
N GLU A 152 21.12 -5.19 1.83
CA GLU A 152 21.12 -5.70 3.21
C GLU A 152 20.73 -4.56 4.17
N GLN A 153 19.64 -4.78 4.90
CA GLN A 153 19.10 -3.84 5.90
C GLN A 153 19.36 -4.34 7.31
N LYS A 154 19.55 -3.43 8.25
CA LYS A 154 19.65 -3.77 9.68
C LYS A 154 18.24 -3.97 10.25
N LEU A 155 18.06 -5.03 11.03
CA LEU A 155 16.85 -5.28 11.82
C LEU A 155 17.14 -4.97 13.29
N GLY A 156 16.86 -3.74 13.67
CA GLY A 156 17.22 -3.26 15.01
C GLY A 156 18.73 -3.37 15.30
N THR A 157 19.07 -3.86 16.48
CA THR A 157 20.48 -4.05 16.91
C THR A 157 21.03 -5.48 16.72
N VAL A 158 20.18 -6.42 16.27
CA VAL A 158 20.46 -7.85 16.42
C VAL A 158 20.53 -8.65 15.13
N GLY A 159 20.15 -8.09 13.98
CA GLY A 159 20.13 -8.87 12.75
C GLY A 159 20.21 -8.06 11.47
N THR A 160 20.24 -8.78 10.37
CA THR A 160 20.14 -8.22 9.03
C THR A 160 19.08 -8.95 8.22
N PHE A 161 18.59 -8.27 7.21
CA PHE A 161 17.59 -8.73 6.26
C PHE A 161 18.04 -8.40 4.85
N SER A 162 17.88 -9.33 3.95
CA SER A 162 18.05 -9.12 2.51
C SER A 162 16.97 -9.90 1.76
N GLY A 163 16.64 -9.47 0.56
CA GLY A 163 15.64 -10.18 -0.23
C GLY A 163 15.25 -9.47 -1.50
N SER A 164 14.19 -9.99 -2.11
CA SER A 164 13.59 -9.43 -3.31
C SER A 164 12.07 -9.44 -3.22
N VAL A 165 11.46 -8.49 -3.91
CA VAL A 165 10.01 -8.37 -4.06
C VAL A 165 9.69 -8.28 -5.54
N GLU A 166 8.80 -9.13 -6.01
CA GLU A 166 8.23 -9.03 -7.35
C GLU A 166 6.85 -8.42 -7.20
N LEU A 167 6.62 -7.33 -7.92
CA LEU A 167 5.37 -6.57 -7.91
C LEU A 167 4.77 -6.63 -9.32
N SER A 168 3.56 -7.14 -9.46
CA SER A 168 2.80 -6.98 -10.71
C SER A 168 2.38 -5.51 -10.88
N ALA A 169 1.98 -5.15 -12.09
CA ALA A 169 1.37 -3.84 -12.30
C ALA A 169 -0.01 -3.81 -11.63
N PRO A 170 -0.21 -3.02 -10.56
CA PRO A 170 -1.47 -3.00 -9.84
C PRO A 170 -2.59 -2.40 -10.69
N LYS A 171 -3.77 -3.02 -10.63
CA LYS A 171 -4.98 -2.49 -11.23
C LYS A 171 -5.79 -1.79 -10.15
N VAL A 172 -6.07 -0.51 -10.37
CA VAL A 172 -6.81 0.34 -9.44
C VAL A 172 -8.17 0.69 -10.02
N THR A 173 -9.21 0.53 -9.22
CA THR A 173 -10.55 1.06 -9.48
C THR A 173 -10.88 2.07 -8.40
N ALA A 174 -11.35 3.26 -8.79
CA ALA A 174 -11.74 4.31 -7.88
C ALA A 174 -13.11 4.87 -8.26
N ILE A 175 -13.96 5.06 -7.25
CA ILE A 175 -15.27 5.71 -7.36
C ILE A 175 -15.30 6.82 -6.32
N VAL A 176 -15.67 8.03 -6.75
CA VAL A 176 -15.91 9.17 -5.85
C VAL A 176 -17.18 9.87 -6.32
N ASP A 177 -18.24 9.81 -5.51
CA ASP A 177 -19.44 10.61 -5.66
C ASP A 177 -19.62 11.46 -4.40
N ALA A 178 -19.36 12.75 -4.54
CA ALA A 178 -19.43 13.71 -3.44
C ALA A 178 -19.95 15.06 -3.91
N ASP A 179 -20.65 15.75 -2.99
CA ASP A 179 -21.22 17.07 -3.18
C ASP A 179 -20.68 18.04 -2.12
N PHE A 180 -19.97 19.05 -2.56
CA PHE A 180 -19.34 20.10 -1.76
C PHE A 180 -19.99 21.48 -2.01
N SER A 181 -21.19 21.53 -2.61
CA SER A 181 -21.90 22.79 -2.83
C SER A 181 -22.16 23.58 -1.54
N LYS A 182 -22.27 22.86 -0.40
CA LYS A 182 -22.25 23.40 0.95
C LYS A 182 -20.88 23.11 1.58
N ARG A 183 -19.91 24.00 1.43
CA ARG A 183 -18.51 23.82 1.87
C ARG A 183 -18.35 23.29 3.30
N LEU A 184 -19.21 23.73 4.23
CA LEU A 184 -19.15 23.32 5.64
C LEU A 184 -19.85 21.98 5.93
N HIS A 185 -20.58 21.44 4.97
CA HIS A 185 -21.36 20.21 5.12
C HIS A 185 -21.23 19.35 3.86
N PRO A 186 -20.04 18.76 3.62
CA PRO A 186 -19.84 17.89 2.47
C PRO A 186 -20.71 16.63 2.59
N VAL A 187 -21.23 16.18 1.46
CA VAL A 187 -22.02 14.95 1.37
C VAL A 187 -21.26 13.96 0.52
N TYR A 188 -20.77 12.90 1.14
CA TYR A 188 -20.19 11.75 0.44
C TYR A 188 -21.31 10.73 0.22
N ARG A 189 -21.62 10.40 -1.04
CA ARG A 189 -22.58 9.36 -1.41
C ARG A 189 -21.88 8.03 -1.62
N GLU A 190 -20.76 8.06 -2.34
CA GLU A 190 -19.94 6.89 -2.58
C GLU A 190 -18.45 7.26 -2.63
N VAL A 191 -17.63 6.53 -1.88
CA VAL A 191 -16.19 6.53 -2.03
C VAL A 191 -15.75 5.07 -1.99
N SER A 192 -15.27 4.57 -3.12
CA SER A 192 -14.85 3.19 -3.25
C SER A 192 -13.48 3.13 -3.92
N VAL A 193 -12.62 2.27 -3.40
CA VAL A 193 -11.32 2.03 -3.98
C VAL A 193 -11.02 0.55 -3.94
N SER A 194 -10.49 0.03 -5.05
CA SER A 194 -10.07 -1.37 -5.15
C SER A 194 -8.68 -1.45 -5.75
N LEU A 195 -7.87 -2.30 -5.16
CA LEU A 195 -6.53 -2.65 -5.62
C LEU A 195 -6.49 -4.14 -5.93
N ASN A 196 -6.07 -4.47 -7.14
CA ASN A 196 -5.77 -5.84 -7.53
C ASN A 196 -4.28 -5.93 -7.87
N GLU A 197 -3.54 -6.75 -7.15
CA GLU A 197 -2.09 -6.85 -7.24
C GLU A 197 -1.61 -8.27 -6.92
N ASP A 198 -0.58 -8.73 -7.65
CA ASP A 198 0.17 -9.93 -7.34
C ASP A 198 1.53 -9.56 -6.75
N ILE A 199 1.83 -10.12 -5.58
CA ILE A 199 3.08 -9.90 -4.87
C ILE A 199 3.78 -11.24 -4.66
N THR A 200 5.03 -11.35 -5.08
CA THR A 200 5.93 -12.44 -4.68
C THR A 200 7.05 -11.84 -3.85
N ALA A 201 7.22 -12.28 -2.62
CA ALA A 201 8.30 -11.82 -1.78
C ALA A 201 9.19 -12.98 -1.33
N LYS A 202 10.50 -12.73 -1.38
CA LYS A 202 11.54 -13.62 -0.89
C LYS A 202 12.45 -12.84 0.03
N ALA A 203 12.62 -13.31 1.24
CA ALA A 203 13.48 -12.69 2.22
C ALA A 203 14.39 -13.70 2.90
N GLU A 204 15.64 -13.31 3.13
CA GLU A 204 16.57 -14.02 3.98
C GLU A 204 16.86 -13.18 5.23
N LEU A 205 16.49 -13.71 6.38
CA LEU A 205 16.65 -13.07 7.67
C LEU A 205 17.83 -13.72 8.39
N LYS A 206 18.83 -12.91 8.74
CA LYS A 206 20.02 -13.34 9.45
C LYS A 206 20.14 -12.58 10.76
N PHE A 207 20.28 -13.32 11.85
CA PHE A 207 20.48 -12.74 13.18
C PHE A 207 21.84 -13.13 13.75
N SER A 208 22.55 -12.16 14.27
CA SER A 208 23.85 -12.36 14.89
C SER A 208 23.77 -12.76 16.36
N SER A 209 22.60 -12.57 16.99
CA SER A 209 22.35 -12.92 18.40
C SER A 209 20.90 -13.29 18.61
N LYS A 210 20.58 -13.90 19.76
CA LYS A 210 19.21 -14.17 20.17
C LYS A 210 18.53 -12.85 20.55
N GLY A 211 17.79 -12.26 19.60
CA GLY A 211 17.04 -11.05 19.82
C GLY A 211 15.91 -10.93 18.81
N VAL A 212 14.84 -10.26 19.19
CA VAL A 212 13.71 -9.95 18.30
C VAL A 212 14.05 -8.66 17.55
N GLY A 213 14.11 -8.74 16.23
CA GLY A 213 14.18 -7.57 15.35
C GLY A 213 12.88 -7.42 14.59
N SER A 214 12.40 -6.21 14.46
CA SER A 214 11.28 -5.88 13.57
C SER A 214 11.55 -4.55 12.88
N GLU A 215 11.18 -4.45 11.62
CA GLU A 215 11.36 -3.24 10.81
C GLU A 215 10.23 -3.12 9.81
N LYS A 216 9.75 -1.89 9.60
CA LYS A 216 8.87 -1.53 8.51
C LYS A 216 9.69 -0.80 7.45
N ILE A 217 9.83 -1.42 6.29
CA ILE A 217 10.72 -0.98 5.22
C ILE A 217 9.88 -0.42 4.08
N TYR A 218 10.06 0.86 3.77
CA TYR A 218 9.50 1.48 2.57
C TYR A 218 10.30 1.02 1.35
N VAL A 219 9.63 0.37 0.38
CA VAL A 219 10.27 -0.17 -0.83
C VAL A 219 10.19 0.81 -1.99
N GLY A 220 9.08 1.50 -2.12
CA GLY A 220 8.83 2.44 -3.20
C GLY A 220 7.34 2.68 -3.43
N HIS A 221 7.03 3.47 -4.45
CA HIS A 221 5.65 3.77 -4.82
C HIS A 221 5.47 3.90 -6.32
N VAL A 222 4.21 3.79 -6.76
CA VAL A 222 3.77 4.16 -8.11
C VAL A 222 2.52 5.02 -8.02
N SER A 223 2.52 6.14 -8.73
CA SER A 223 1.36 7.05 -8.84
C SER A 223 0.66 6.85 -10.17
N THR A 224 -0.64 6.64 -10.13
CA THR A 224 -1.47 6.43 -11.32
C THR A 224 -2.45 7.59 -11.45
N TYR A 225 -2.31 8.38 -12.50
CA TYR A 225 -3.27 9.45 -12.81
C TYR A 225 -4.55 8.88 -13.42
N LEU A 226 -5.68 9.13 -12.76
CA LEU A 226 -7.00 8.63 -13.15
C LEU A 226 -7.83 9.65 -13.95
N GLY A 227 -7.38 10.90 -14.03
CA GLY A 227 -8.08 12.01 -14.68
C GLY A 227 -8.62 13.04 -13.69
N ASP A 228 -8.91 14.25 -14.17
CA ASP A 228 -9.54 15.33 -13.40
C ASP A 228 -8.83 15.68 -12.07
N GLY A 229 -7.49 15.54 -12.06
CA GLY A 229 -6.69 15.76 -10.86
C GLY A 229 -6.68 14.60 -9.87
N LEU A 230 -7.39 13.51 -10.15
CA LEU A 230 -7.49 12.33 -9.30
C LEU A 230 -6.29 11.40 -9.53
N TYR A 231 -5.70 10.91 -8.46
CA TYR A 231 -4.59 9.96 -8.45
C TYR A 231 -4.86 8.80 -7.50
N ALA A 232 -4.30 7.67 -7.86
CA ALA A 232 -4.16 6.53 -6.98
C ALA A 232 -2.68 6.24 -6.78
N ASP A 233 -2.19 6.37 -5.55
CA ASP A 233 -0.83 6.01 -5.20
C ASP A 233 -0.82 4.63 -4.55
N VAL A 234 -0.05 3.73 -5.12
CA VAL A 234 0.25 2.44 -4.49
C VAL A 234 1.64 2.53 -3.87
N VAL A 235 1.68 2.49 -2.55
CA VAL A 235 2.90 2.57 -1.76
C VAL A 235 3.19 1.20 -1.18
N CYS A 236 4.40 0.70 -1.40
CA CYS A 236 4.78 -0.64 -1.00
C CYS A 236 5.71 -0.59 0.21
N TYR A 237 5.31 -1.24 1.29
CA TYR A 237 6.15 -1.52 2.44
C TYR A 237 6.31 -3.02 2.64
N LEU A 238 7.36 -3.39 3.35
CA LEU A 238 7.55 -4.71 3.93
C LEU A 238 7.61 -4.57 5.44
N ASN A 239 6.83 -5.38 6.13
CA ASN A 239 6.90 -5.51 7.58
C ASN A 239 7.59 -6.84 7.90
N VAL A 240 8.81 -6.75 8.42
CA VAL A 240 9.70 -7.88 8.63
C VAL A 240 9.98 -8.02 10.12
N SER A 241 9.81 -9.21 10.67
CA SER A 241 10.29 -9.52 12.00
C SER A 241 10.74 -10.96 12.10
N ALA A 242 11.75 -11.23 12.93
CA ALA A 242 12.10 -12.58 13.32
C ALA A 242 12.91 -12.56 14.62
N ASP A 243 12.97 -13.73 15.30
CA ASP A 243 13.75 -13.96 16.50
C ASP A 243 14.91 -14.96 16.26
N GLY A 244 15.32 -15.13 15.01
CA GLY A 244 16.41 -15.99 14.57
C GLY A 244 16.50 -16.09 13.06
N LYS A 245 17.29 -17.04 12.54
CA LYS A 245 17.52 -17.21 11.11
C LYS A 245 16.28 -17.81 10.42
N ALA A 246 15.79 -17.15 9.40
CA ALA A 246 14.68 -17.61 8.59
C ALA A 246 14.88 -17.27 7.10
N THR A 247 14.40 -18.13 6.21
CA THR A 247 14.17 -17.82 4.80
C THR A 247 12.69 -17.93 4.55
N ILE A 248 12.06 -16.84 4.17
CA ILE A 248 10.62 -16.77 3.93
C ILE A 248 10.42 -16.43 2.46
N GLN A 249 9.61 -17.24 1.79
CA GLN A 249 9.22 -17.00 0.41
C GLN A 249 7.73 -17.26 0.26
N TYR A 250 7.04 -16.31 -0.35
CA TYR A 250 5.61 -16.46 -0.66
C TYR A 250 5.26 -15.79 -1.98
N LYS A 251 4.17 -16.25 -2.55
CA LYS A 251 3.49 -15.64 -3.67
C LYS A 251 2.04 -15.41 -3.30
N LEU A 252 1.53 -14.22 -3.55
CA LEU A 252 0.20 -13.81 -3.17
C LEU A 252 -0.45 -13.01 -4.29
N ALA A 253 -1.68 -13.39 -4.65
CA ALA A 253 -2.56 -12.62 -5.51
C ALA A 253 -3.68 -12.04 -4.65
N ASN A 254 -3.88 -10.73 -4.72
CA ASN A 254 -4.82 -10.01 -3.88
C ASN A 254 -5.76 -9.13 -4.65
N THR A 255 -6.99 -9.08 -4.16
CA THR A 255 -7.92 -7.99 -4.44
C THR A 255 -8.39 -7.38 -3.12
N LEU A 256 -8.07 -6.11 -2.92
CA LEU A 256 -8.45 -5.34 -1.75
C LEU A 256 -9.50 -4.31 -2.16
N THR A 257 -10.62 -4.25 -1.45
CA THR A 257 -11.67 -3.26 -1.72
C THR A 257 -12.13 -2.63 -0.42
N ALA A 258 -12.13 -1.31 -0.39
CA ALA A 258 -12.81 -0.54 0.64
C ALA A 258 -13.87 0.35 -0.02
N SER A 259 -15.09 0.31 0.48
CA SER A 259 -16.21 1.08 -0.06
C SER A 259 -17.04 1.71 1.05
N TYR A 260 -17.41 2.96 0.84
CA TYR A 260 -18.40 3.68 1.60
C TYR A 260 -19.53 4.05 0.65
N ILE A 261 -20.75 3.58 0.93
CA ILE A 261 -21.92 3.82 0.09
C ILE A 261 -23.09 4.21 1.00
N ASN A 262 -23.53 5.46 0.90
CA ASN A 262 -24.71 5.98 1.61
C ASN A 262 -24.74 5.65 3.12
N GLY A 263 -23.61 5.77 3.80
CA GLY A 263 -23.51 5.52 5.24
C GLY A 263 -23.05 4.09 5.61
N ASP A 264 -22.99 3.19 4.66
CA ASP A 264 -22.53 1.81 4.87
C ASP A 264 -21.09 1.66 4.41
N PHE A 265 -20.21 1.25 5.33
CA PHE A 265 -18.79 1.03 5.04
C PHE A 265 -18.48 -0.46 5.01
N ARG A 266 -17.81 -0.89 3.94
CA ARG A 266 -17.43 -2.29 3.71
C ARG A 266 -15.98 -2.42 3.33
N ILE A 267 -15.36 -3.45 3.86
CA ILE A 267 -14.01 -3.89 3.49
C ILE A 267 -14.11 -5.34 3.02
N ASN A 268 -13.60 -5.60 1.83
CA ASN A 268 -13.53 -6.94 1.27
C ASN A 268 -12.10 -7.22 0.81
N GLU A 269 -11.70 -8.48 0.95
CA GLU A 269 -10.43 -8.99 0.46
C GLU A 269 -10.68 -10.37 -0.13
N ASP A 270 -10.03 -10.61 -1.26
CA ASP A 270 -9.90 -11.93 -1.86
C ASP A 270 -8.41 -12.20 -2.12
N SER A 271 -7.89 -13.21 -1.44
CA SER A 271 -6.47 -13.57 -1.50
C SER A 271 -6.28 -15.02 -1.84
N ASN A 272 -5.33 -15.27 -2.74
CA ASN A 272 -4.88 -16.61 -3.09
C ASN A 272 -3.34 -16.64 -3.09
N GLY A 273 -2.74 -17.68 -2.55
CA GLY A 273 -1.29 -17.71 -2.44
C GLY A 273 -0.66 -19.07 -2.19
N SER A 274 0.67 -19.12 -2.25
CA SER A 274 1.48 -20.30 -2.00
C SER A 274 2.76 -19.96 -1.21
N TRP A 275 3.31 -20.95 -0.51
CA TRP A 275 4.44 -20.85 0.41
C TRP A 275 5.63 -21.71 -0.01
N GLU A 276 5.97 -21.72 -1.27
CA GLU A 276 7.08 -22.55 -1.74
C GLU A 276 8.43 -22.01 -1.23
N GLY A 277 9.24 -22.93 -0.68
CA GLY A 277 10.63 -22.61 -0.28
C GLY A 277 10.82 -21.97 1.10
N THR A 278 9.75 -21.75 1.88
CA THR A 278 9.88 -21.23 3.25
C THR A 278 10.57 -22.24 4.17
N LYS A 279 11.65 -21.79 4.85
CA LYS A 279 12.41 -22.54 5.85
C LYS A 279 12.65 -21.62 7.05
N ALA A 280 12.30 -22.07 8.23
CA ALA A 280 12.59 -21.32 9.45
C ALA A 280 12.64 -22.23 10.67
N GLU A 281 13.39 -21.82 11.68
CA GLU A 281 13.54 -22.51 12.96
C GLU A 281 13.03 -21.64 14.13
N VAL A 282 12.41 -20.50 13.82
CA VAL A 282 12.12 -19.43 14.76
C VAL A 282 10.81 -18.74 14.42
N ASN A 283 10.28 -17.92 15.35
CA ASN A 283 9.18 -17.03 15.01
C ASN A 283 9.62 -16.00 13.99
N GLY A 284 8.71 -15.65 13.09
CA GLY A 284 8.99 -14.63 12.09
C GLY A 284 7.75 -14.23 11.31
N GLN A 285 7.85 -13.12 10.64
CA GLN A 285 6.87 -12.69 9.64
C GLN A 285 7.56 -11.92 8.53
N LEU A 286 6.97 -12.02 7.37
CA LEU A 286 7.27 -11.19 6.22
C LEU A 286 5.93 -10.79 5.60
N LEU A 287 5.47 -9.58 5.93
CA LEU A 287 4.22 -9.09 5.40
C LEU A 287 4.49 -8.05 4.32
N GLY A 288 3.91 -8.22 3.14
CA GLY A 288 3.70 -7.12 2.21
C GLY A 288 2.65 -6.19 2.80
N GLU A 289 2.93 -4.91 2.79
CA GLU A 289 2.01 -3.88 3.25
C GLU A 289 1.76 -2.88 2.11
N PRO A 290 0.96 -3.25 1.10
CA PRO A 290 0.50 -2.31 0.10
C PRO A 290 -0.45 -1.29 0.75
N GLN A 291 -0.20 -0.02 0.47
CA GLN A 291 -1.09 1.07 0.82
C GLN A 291 -1.60 1.70 -0.46
N LEU A 292 -2.90 1.82 -0.58
CA LEU A 292 -3.54 2.51 -1.68
C LEU A 292 -4.15 3.81 -1.17
N ASN A 293 -3.62 4.92 -1.64
CA ASN A 293 -4.10 6.26 -1.32
C ASN A 293 -4.78 6.89 -2.53
N LEU A 294 -6.05 7.23 -2.39
CA LEU A 294 -6.78 8.00 -3.37
C LEU A 294 -6.73 9.47 -2.97
N ARG A 295 -6.27 10.30 -3.86
CA ARG A 295 -6.09 11.74 -3.63
C ARG A 295 -6.41 12.57 -4.86
N PHE A 296 -6.73 13.82 -4.62
CA PHE A 296 -6.66 14.84 -5.65
C PHE A 296 -5.35 15.62 -5.52
N PHE A 297 -4.74 15.93 -6.67
CA PHE A 297 -3.53 16.72 -6.81
C PHE A 297 -2.32 16.15 -6.06
N GLY A 298 -1.28 16.95 -5.97
CA GLY A 298 -0.08 16.68 -5.20
C GLY A 298 1.15 16.45 -6.05
N TYR A 299 2.29 16.62 -5.42
CA TYR A 299 3.61 16.53 -6.00
C TYR A 299 4.53 15.72 -5.09
N TRP A 300 5.11 14.66 -5.63
CA TRP A 300 6.14 13.90 -4.93
C TRP A 300 7.47 14.63 -5.01
N PHE A 301 8.06 14.91 -3.86
CA PHE A 301 9.41 15.45 -3.73
C PHE A 301 10.16 14.54 -2.77
N ASP A 302 11.23 13.90 -3.26
CA ASP A 302 11.86 12.77 -2.60
C ASP A 302 10.80 11.70 -2.24
N GLU A 303 10.74 11.27 -1.00
CA GLU A 303 9.79 10.26 -0.51
C GLU A 303 8.50 10.86 0.08
N LYS A 304 8.32 12.18 -0.03
CA LYS A 304 7.17 12.89 0.54
C LYS A 304 6.24 13.47 -0.51
N LEU A 305 4.96 13.32 -0.26
CA LEU A 305 3.90 13.91 -1.06
C LEU A 305 3.50 15.27 -0.47
N TYR A 306 3.48 16.29 -1.31
CA TYR A 306 3.12 17.65 -0.94
C TYR A 306 1.93 18.12 -1.77
N GLY A 307 1.09 18.97 -1.18
CA GLY A 307 -0.03 19.61 -1.89
C GLY A 307 -1.14 18.64 -2.30
N SER A 308 -1.21 17.45 -1.68
CA SER A 308 -2.27 16.49 -1.92
C SER A 308 -3.52 16.80 -1.10
N ILE A 309 -4.67 16.52 -1.68
CA ILE A 309 -5.96 16.49 -1.00
C ILE A 309 -6.38 15.03 -0.90
N ASP A 310 -6.08 14.40 0.23
CA ASP A 310 -6.30 12.98 0.41
C ASP A 310 -7.77 12.66 0.68
N ILE A 311 -8.30 11.68 -0.02
CA ILE A 311 -9.71 11.27 0.06
C ILE A 311 -9.87 10.06 0.96
N VAL A 312 -9.17 8.98 0.61
CA VAL A 312 -9.20 7.71 1.34
C VAL A 312 -7.87 7.01 1.19
N GLY A 313 -7.39 6.44 2.27
CA GLY A 313 -6.24 5.53 2.28
C GLY A 313 -6.68 4.17 2.78
N VAL A 314 -6.28 3.12 2.07
CA VAL A 314 -6.49 1.73 2.44
C VAL A 314 -5.13 1.08 2.58
N GLN A 315 -4.96 0.35 3.66
CA GLN A 315 -3.73 -0.37 3.97
C GLN A 315 -4.06 -1.83 4.21
N ALA A 316 -3.24 -2.72 3.69
CA ALA A 316 -3.34 -4.13 4.02
C ALA A 316 -1.99 -4.66 4.51
N ASP A 317 -2.05 -5.57 5.47
CA ASP A 317 -0.91 -6.39 5.88
C ASP A 317 -1.16 -7.81 5.40
N ILE A 318 -0.32 -8.32 4.52
CA ILE A 318 -0.58 -9.61 3.88
C ILE A 318 0.72 -10.39 3.74
N GLY A 319 0.70 -11.63 4.20
CA GLY A 319 1.85 -12.52 4.06
C GLY A 319 1.91 -13.63 5.11
N PRO A 320 3.02 -14.35 5.16
CA PRO A 320 3.20 -15.42 6.14
C PRO A 320 3.55 -14.90 7.52
N LYS A 321 2.92 -15.54 8.50
CA LYS A 321 3.37 -15.53 9.89
C LYS A 321 3.81 -16.92 10.29
N LEU A 322 4.93 -16.99 10.97
CA LEU A 322 5.55 -18.20 11.45
C LEU A 322 5.61 -18.14 12.98
N LYS A 323 5.03 -19.12 13.62
CA LYS A 323 5.07 -19.28 15.08
C LYS A 323 5.89 -20.52 15.42
N ALA A 324 7.02 -20.33 16.07
CA ALA A 324 7.84 -21.40 16.60
C ALA A 324 7.56 -21.61 18.09
N THR A 325 7.52 -22.85 18.51
CA THR A 325 7.46 -23.21 19.93
C THR A 325 8.56 -24.22 20.19
N ALA A 326 9.57 -23.82 20.92
CA ALA A 326 10.68 -24.68 21.31
C ALA A 326 10.45 -25.28 22.69
N THR A 327 10.73 -26.55 22.85
CA THR A 327 10.67 -27.27 24.12
C THR A 327 11.97 -28.04 24.32
N VAL A 328 12.58 -27.91 25.47
CA VAL A 328 13.78 -28.65 25.87
C VAL A 328 13.37 -29.83 26.75
N HIS A 329 13.94 -30.99 26.48
CA HIS A 329 13.69 -32.23 27.23
C HIS A 329 14.97 -32.78 27.82
N ASP A 330 14.84 -33.51 28.90
CA ASP A 330 16.00 -34.19 29.56
C ASP A 330 16.43 -35.45 28.80
N THR A 331 15.57 -35.99 27.96
CA THR A 331 15.81 -37.18 27.14
C THR A 331 15.77 -36.81 25.64
N GLU A 332 16.37 -37.63 24.79
CA GLU A 332 16.33 -37.45 23.32
C GLU A 332 14.92 -37.55 22.73
N PRO A 333 14.52 -36.67 21.79
CA PRO A 333 15.27 -35.50 21.34
C PRO A 333 15.29 -34.38 22.40
N LYS A 334 16.47 -33.79 22.61
CA LYS A 334 16.63 -32.76 23.66
C LYS A 334 15.94 -31.45 23.31
N LEU A 335 16.00 -31.05 22.05
CA LEU A 335 15.35 -29.84 21.57
C LEU A 335 14.28 -30.20 20.56
N CYS A 336 13.07 -29.80 20.85
CA CYS A 336 11.94 -29.90 19.94
C CYS A 336 11.46 -28.50 19.57
N THR A 337 11.40 -28.21 18.27
CA THR A 337 10.83 -26.96 17.77
C THR A 337 9.64 -27.28 16.86
N ASN A 338 8.46 -26.94 17.29
CA ASN A 338 7.25 -27.02 16.47
C ASN A 338 7.02 -25.70 15.76
N LEU A 339 6.73 -25.76 14.48
CA LEU A 339 6.48 -24.61 13.62
C LEU A 339 5.05 -24.65 13.09
N ASP A 340 4.36 -23.55 13.24
CA ASP A 340 3.04 -23.30 12.66
C ASP A 340 3.17 -22.11 11.70
N LEU A 341 3.09 -22.38 10.41
CA LEU A 341 3.06 -21.38 9.35
C LEU A 341 1.61 -21.13 8.97
N TYR A 342 1.22 -19.89 8.92
CA TYR A 342 -0.13 -19.50 8.48
C TYR A 342 -0.09 -18.20 7.70
N GLY A 343 -1.04 -18.06 6.77
CA GLY A 343 -1.30 -16.80 6.12
C GLY A 343 -1.88 -15.80 7.12
N TYR A 344 -1.49 -14.56 7.00
CA TYR A 344 -2.08 -13.44 7.71
C TYR A 344 -2.55 -12.42 6.70
N ALA A 345 -3.77 -11.93 6.89
CA ALA A 345 -4.28 -10.81 6.13
C ALA A 345 -5.11 -9.91 7.03
N SER A 346 -4.80 -8.64 7.02
CA SER A 346 -5.63 -7.60 7.60
C SER A 346 -5.75 -6.42 6.64
N ILE A 347 -6.86 -5.73 6.71
CA ILE A 347 -7.10 -4.53 5.93
C ILE A 347 -7.63 -3.44 6.85
N GLY A 348 -7.16 -2.22 6.65
CA GLY A 348 -7.57 -1.06 7.40
C GLY A 348 -7.74 0.17 6.51
N VAL A 349 -8.50 1.14 7.00
CA VAL A 349 -8.62 2.46 6.40
C VAL A 349 -7.79 3.42 7.21
N ASN A 350 -7.01 4.24 6.53
CA ASN A 350 -6.28 5.32 7.18
C ASN A 350 -7.27 6.34 7.76
N THR A 351 -7.13 6.59 9.06
CA THR A 351 -8.04 7.46 9.81
C THR A 351 -7.51 8.86 10.06
N ASP A 352 -6.37 9.19 9.51
CA ASP A 352 -5.71 10.47 9.78
C ASP A 352 -6.16 11.56 8.80
N PHE A 353 -6.75 11.17 7.67
CA PHE A 353 -7.21 12.10 6.64
C PHE A 353 -8.51 11.63 5.94
N GLY A 354 -9.08 12.54 5.15
CA GLY A 354 -10.18 12.29 4.22
C GLY A 354 -11.41 11.64 4.87
N ILE A 355 -12.01 10.71 4.15
CA ILE A 355 -13.20 10.00 4.61
C ILE A 355 -12.90 9.09 5.81
N GLY A 356 -11.69 8.56 5.94
CA GLY A 356 -11.30 7.74 7.09
C GLY A 356 -11.37 8.54 8.39
N LYS A 357 -10.84 9.77 8.40
CA LYS A 357 -10.95 10.71 9.52
C LYS A 357 -12.39 11.09 9.81
N TRP A 358 -13.17 11.33 8.78
CA TRP A 358 -14.60 11.62 8.92
C TRP A 358 -15.34 10.43 9.54
N LEU A 359 -15.13 9.21 9.05
CA LEU A 359 -15.73 7.97 9.57
C LEU A 359 -15.39 7.75 11.04
N LYS A 360 -14.11 7.90 11.41
CA LYS A 360 -13.66 7.77 12.81
C LYS A 360 -14.43 8.68 13.76
N ASN A 361 -14.74 9.89 13.32
CA ASN A 361 -15.38 10.91 14.14
C ASN A 361 -16.93 10.81 14.15
N HIS A 362 -17.54 10.18 13.15
CA HIS A 362 -19.00 10.16 12.95
C HIS A 362 -19.63 8.77 13.01
N THR A 363 -18.82 7.72 13.10
CA THR A 363 -19.32 6.34 13.13
C THR A 363 -18.62 5.52 14.21
N ARG A 364 -19.25 4.39 14.60
CA ARG A 364 -18.66 3.37 15.49
C ARG A 364 -18.17 2.15 14.70
N ILE A 365 -17.87 2.31 13.44
CA ILE A 365 -17.48 1.22 12.55
C ILE A 365 -16.04 0.82 12.85
N THR A 366 -15.76 -0.47 12.86
CA THR A 366 -14.40 -0.99 12.91
C THR A 366 -13.71 -0.74 11.57
N LEU A 367 -12.71 0.13 11.57
CA LEU A 367 -11.98 0.56 10.36
C LEU A 367 -10.77 -0.31 10.05
N THR A 368 -10.57 -1.39 10.83
CA THR A 368 -9.56 -2.42 10.59
C THR A 368 -10.19 -3.78 10.78
N LYS A 369 -9.96 -4.69 9.87
CA LYS A 369 -10.48 -6.06 9.90
C LYS A 369 -9.36 -7.06 9.65
N VAL A 370 -9.20 -8.02 10.57
CA VAL A 370 -8.40 -9.22 10.31
C VAL A 370 -9.27 -10.21 9.56
N ILE A 371 -8.79 -10.65 8.41
CA ILE A 371 -9.53 -11.50 7.48
C ILE A 371 -9.01 -12.93 7.57
N LEU A 372 -7.69 -13.06 7.69
CA LEU A 372 -7.00 -14.34 7.73
C LEU A 372 -6.01 -14.34 8.89
N ASP A 373 -6.07 -15.34 9.76
CA ASP A 373 -5.11 -15.57 10.83
C ASP A 373 -5.02 -17.07 11.19
N ASN A 374 -4.37 -17.40 12.30
CA ASN A 374 -4.26 -18.77 12.78
C ASN A 374 -5.56 -19.37 13.34
N ASN A 375 -6.59 -18.57 13.55
CA ASN A 375 -7.90 -18.98 14.08
C ASN A 375 -8.95 -19.12 12.97
N THR A 376 -8.68 -18.63 11.78
CA THR A 376 -9.56 -18.76 10.62
C THR A 376 -9.33 -20.11 9.94
N ALA A 377 -10.29 -20.57 9.12
CA ALA A 377 -10.12 -21.69 8.21
C ALA A 377 -9.11 -21.30 7.13
N ASN A 378 -7.84 -21.55 7.42
CA ASN A 378 -6.71 -21.03 6.66
C ASN A 378 -6.15 -22.10 5.72
N PRO A 379 -6.39 -22.00 4.40
CA PRO A 379 -5.89 -22.96 3.42
C PRO A 379 -4.37 -22.94 3.29
N LEU A 380 -3.73 -21.89 3.82
CA LEU A 380 -2.29 -21.65 3.75
C LEU A 380 -1.57 -22.09 5.04
N ARG A 381 -2.15 -23.00 5.80
CA ARG A 381 -1.57 -23.48 7.05
C ARG A 381 -0.66 -24.66 6.80
N GLY A 382 0.61 -24.54 7.23
CA GLY A 382 1.60 -25.62 7.27
C GLY A 382 2.08 -25.85 8.70
N LYS A 383 2.27 -27.11 9.07
CA LYS A 383 2.87 -27.50 10.34
C LYS A 383 4.00 -28.47 10.08
N TRP A 384 5.11 -28.26 10.77
CA TRP A 384 6.25 -29.20 10.80
C TRP A 384 7.05 -29.02 12.08
N HIS A 385 7.99 -29.88 12.31
CA HIS A 385 8.82 -29.77 13.47
C HIS A 385 10.28 -30.15 13.20
N TYR A 386 11.13 -29.72 14.09
CA TYR A 386 12.55 -30.05 14.12
C TYR A 386 12.87 -30.72 15.44
N GLU A 387 13.63 -31.80 15.39
CA GLU A 387 14.21 -32.50 16.53
C GLU A 387 15.72 -32.38 16.45
N ASP A 388 16.34 -31.72 17.46
CA ASP A 388 17.78 -31.43 17.52
C ASP A 388 18.31 -30.82 16.22
N GLY A 389 17.56 -29.86 15.65
CA GLY A 389 17.92 -29.15 14.42
C GLY A 389 17.65 -29.88 13.10
N LYS A 390 17.07 -31.09 13.15
CA LYS A 390 16.71 -31.86 11.94
C LYS A 390 15.19 -31.84 11.74
N ARG A 391 14.76 -31.50 10.54
CA ARG A 391 13.34 -31.57 10.17
C ARG A 391 12.85 -33.01 10.19
N THR A 392 11.73 -33.24 10.86
CA THR A 392 11.11 -34.55 11.03
C THR A 392 9.69 -34.53 10.47
N GLU A 393 9.20 -35.67 10.00
CA GLU A 393 7.82 -35.80 9.51
C GLU A 393 6.81 -35.69 10.64
N GLY A 394 5.63 -35.14 10.31
CA GLY A 394 4.53 -34.94 11.26
C GLY A 394 4.49 -33.51 11.81
N ASP A 395 3.49 -33.26 12.63
CA ASP A 395 3.22 -31.94 13.21
C ASP A 395 3.60 -31.83 14.71
N LYS A 396 4.20 -32.86 15.27
CA LYS A 396 4.64 -32.93 16.68
C LYS A 396 5.92 -33.73 16.82
N CYS A 397 6.76 -33.33 17.75
CA CYS A 397 7.96 -34.05 18.08
C CYS A 397 7.70 -35.47 18.58
N THR A 398 8.63 -36.37 18.32
CA THR A 398 8.55 -37.78 18.73
C THR A 398 8.27 -37.96 20.21
N TYR A 399 8.85 -37.14 21.06
CA TYR A 399 8.61 -37.14 22.50
C TYR A 399 7.14 -36.84 22.84
N GLN A 400 6.53 -35.83 22.22
CA GLN A 400 5.12 -35.49 22.42
C GLN A 400 4.19 -36.60 21.91
N ASN A 401 4.51 -37.16 20.75
CA ASN A 401 3.75 -38.28 20.21
C ASN A 401 3.78 -39.51 21.12
N LYS A 402 4.94 -39.81 21.74
CA LYS A 402 5.10 -40.92 22.67
C LYS A 402 4.29 -40.68 23.95
N LYS A 403 4.39 -39.46 24.52
CA LYS A 403 3.63 -39.08 25.73
C LYS A 403 2.12 -39.09 25.49
N ASP A 404 1.67 -38.62 24.32
CA ASP A 404 0.25 -38.65 23.95
C ASP A 404 -0.25 -40.10 23.79
N LYS A 405 0.56 -41.03 23.27
CA LYS A 405 0.26 -42.47 23.22
C LYS A 405 0.18 -43.06 24.63
N GLU A 406 1.13 -42.78 25.48
CA GLU A 406 1.15 -43.27 26.88
C GLU A 406 -0.08 -42.75 27.65
N ASN A 407 -0.40 -41.47 27.52
CA ASN A 407 -1.61 -40.89 28.12
C ASN A 407 -2.91 -41.48 27.55
N SER A 408 -2.94 -41.81 26.27
CA SER A 408 -4.08 -42.48 25.62
C SER A 408 -4.27 -43.90 26.13
N ILE A 409 -3.18 -44.64 26.35
CA ILE A 409 -3.18 -45.99 26.91
C ILE A 409 -3.64 -45.90 28.38
N LEU A 410 -3.10 -45.00 29.18
CA LEU A 410 -3.50 -44.78 30.57
C LEU A 410 -4.98 -44.44 30.69
N ARG A 411 -5.52 -43.58 29.83
CA ARG A 411 -6.96 -43.27 29.81
C ARG A 411 -7.84 -44.49 29.47
N LYS A 412 -7.34 -45.42 28.62
CA LYS A 412 -8.05 -46.66 28.29
C LYS A 412 -7.99 -47.71 29.42
N ILE A 413 -6.98 -47.62 30.28
CA ILE A 413 -6.79 -48.55 31.41
C ILE A 413 -7.56 -48.08 32.65
N ILE A 414 -7.74 -46.77 32.81
CA ILE A 414 -8.36 -46.13 33.99
C ILE A 414 -9.86 -45.85 33.76
N GLY A 415 -10.33 -45.79 32.52
CA GLY A 415 -11.74 -45.64 32.16
C GLY A 415 -12.35 -46.96 31.75
#